data_68784b813d6ecf33858fe66ecdf5b2b9
#
_entry.id   68784b813d6ecf33858fe66ecdf5b2b9
#
_cell.length_a   1.000
_cell.length_b   1.000
_cell.length_c   1.000
_cell.angle_alpha   90.00
_cell.angle_beta   90.00
_cell.angle_gamma   90.00
#
_symmetry.space_group_name_H-M   'P 1'
#
loop_
_entity.id
_entity.type
_entity.pdbx_description
1 polymer ?
#
loop_
_entity_poly.entity_id
_entity_poly.type
_entity_poly.pdbx_seq_one_letter_code
_entity_poly.pdbx_strand_id
1 'polypeptide(L)'
;TEASQTLTDAATIAWDTNSGRIATVTIGASRTMGAPTNAKVGTYVLYVIQGGSGSYNITWNSVFKWPGGVAPTLSTAVGRRDIFTFIYDGTNFYGSYINDVR
;
A
#
# COMPACT_ATOMS: atom_id res chain seq x y z
N THR A 1 9.47 4.01 -19.28
CA THR A 1 8.93 2.77 -18.68
C THR A 1 8.78 2.95 -17.19
N GLU A 2 7.61 2.66 -16.65
CA GLU A 2 7.39 2.70 -15.21
C GLU A 2 8.15 1.56 -14.54
N ALA A 3 8.91 1.90 -13.50
CA ALA A 3 9.59 0.90 -12.69
C ALA A 3 8.62 0.37 -11.64
N SER A 4 8.70 -0.93 -11.37
CA SER A 4 7.98 -1.58 -10.29
C SER A 4 8.96 -2.17 -9.28
N GLN A 5 8.49 -2.36 -8.05
CA GLN A 5 9.33 -2.91 -6.99
C GLN A 5 8.52 -3.79 -6.06
N THR A 6 9.22 -4.70 -5.38
CA THR A 6 8.65 -5.49 -4.29
C THR A 6 9.15 -4.90 -2.98
N LEU A 7 8.22 -4.53 -2.10
CA LEU A 7 8.56 -3.99 -0.80
C LEU A 7 8.89 -5.13 0.17
N THR A 8 9.75 -4.83 1.13
CA THR A 8 10.11 -5.79 2.18
C THR A 8 8.98 -5.85 3.21
N ASP A 9 8.50 -7.07 3.49
CA ASP A 9 7.53 -7.31 4.55
C ASP A 9 8.23 -7.14 5.91
N ALA A 10 7.85 -6.10 6.63
CA ALA A 10 8.47 -5.73 7.90
C ALA A 10 7.43 -5.09 8.82
N ALA A 11 7.75 -4.96 10.11
CA ALA A 11 6.83 -4.34 11.07
C ALA A 11 6.38 -2.95 10.60
N THR A 12 7.29 -2.17 10.01
CA THR A 12 6.97 -0.94 9.29
C THR A 12 7.45 -1.11 7.86
N ILE A 13 6.54 -1.08 6.90
CA ILE A 13 6.87 -1.26 5.48
C ILE A 13 7.40 0.06 4.94
N ALA A 14 8.62 0.03 4.38
CA ALA A 14 9.23 1.19 3.77
C ALA A 14 9.01 1.19 2.27
N TRP A 15 8.70 2.35 1.71
CA TRP A 15 8.49 2.52 0.27
C TRP A 15 9.31 3.70 -0.23
N ASP A 16 10.46 3.40 -0.85
CA ASP A 16 11.24 4.42 -1.55
C ASP A 16 10.71 4.54 -2.98
N THR A 17 10.00 5.61 -3.25
CA THR A 17 9.33 5.78 -4.54
C THR A 17 10.29 6.01 -5.69
N ASN A 18 11.56 6.34 -5.43
CA ASN A 18 12.58 6.38 -6.48
C ASN A 18 12.84 5.00 -7.10
N SER A 19 12.59 3.93 -6.36
CA SER A 19 12.78 2.56 -6.84
C SER A 19 11.59 2.04 -7.63
N GLY A 20 10.48 2.73 -7.62
CA GLY A 20 9.30 2.39 -8.41
C GLY A 20 8.04 3.00 -7.83
N ARG A 21 7.19 3.51 -8.71
CA ARG A 21 5.87 4.06 -8.35
C ARG A 21 4.81 2.97 -8.19
N ILE A 22 5.08 1.79 -8.73
CA ILE A 22 4.21 0.62 -8.62
C ILE A 22 4.92 -0.35 -7.70
N ALA A 23 4.29 -0.69 -6.58
CA ALA A 23 4.88 -1.52 -5.56
C ALA A 23 3.97 -2.69 -5.19
N THR A 24 4.58 -3.79 -4.79
CA THR A 24 3.87 -4.99 -4.33
C THR A 24 4.46 -5.41 -2.99
N VAL A 25 3.61 -5.77 -2.04
CA VAL A 25 4.05 -6.37 -0.78
C VAL A 25 3.15 -7.52 -0.41
N THR A 26 3.76 -8.64 0.00
CA THR A 26 3.04 -9.79 0.58
C THR A 26 3.27 -9.74 2.08
N ILE A 27 2.20 -9.55 2.84
CA ILE A 27 2.31 -9.38 4.30
C ILE A 27 2.11 -10.70 5.01
N GLY A 28 3.02 -11.02 5.92
CA GLY A 28 2.98 -12.23 6.76
C GLY A 28 2.54 -11.98 8.19
N ALA A 29 2.08 -10.78 8.49
CA ALA A 29 1.50 -10.35 9.77
C ALA A 29 0.84 -9.00 9.55
N SER A 30 0.12 -8.51 10.56
CA SER A 30 -0.39 -7.13 10.49
C SER A 30 0.78 -6.16 10.57
N ARG A 31 0.78 -5.16 9.69
CA ARG A 31 1.91 -4.26 9.49
C ARG A 31 1.49 -2.81 9.57
N THR A 32 2.48 -1.92 9.66
CA THR A 32 2.31 -0.47 9.53
C THR A 32 2.92 -0.04 8.19
N MET A 33 2.18 0.70 7.38
CA MET A 33 2.74 1.32 6.17
C MET A 33 3.32 2.66 6.55
N GLY A 34 4.64 2.79 6.44
CA GLY A 34 5.33 4.06 6.70
C GLY A 34 5.07 5.09 5.61
N ALA A 35 5.39 6.34 5.87
CA ALA A 35 5.29 7.39 4.86
C ALA A 35 6.27 7.08 3.72
N PRO A 36 5.81 7.06 2.46
CA PRO A 36 6.73 6.87 1.33
C PRO A 36 7.79 7.96 1.28
N THR A 37 8.99 7.59 0.84
CA THR A 37 10.11 8.51 0.74
C THR A 37 10.36 8.90 -0.71
N ASN A 38 10.95 10.08 -0.92
CA ASN A 38 11.32 10.62 -2.23
C ASN A 38 10.11 10.79 -3.18
N ALA A 39 8.92 10.93 -2.63
CA ALA A 39 7.72 11.05 -3.44
C ALA A 39 7.67 12.39 -4.17
N LYS A 40 7.18 12.35 -5.41
CA LYS A 40 6.92 13.51 -6.25
C LYS A 40 5.46 13.52 -6.60
N VAL A 41 4.90 14.71 -6.85
CA VAL A 41 3.52 14.86 -7.29
C VAL A 41 3.22 13.91 -8.44
N GLY A 42 2.17 13.11 -8.32
CA GLY A 42 1.80 12.14 -9.32
C GLY A 42 1.01 10.97 -8.75
N THR A 43 0.91 9.92 -9.54
CA THR A 43 0.14 8.71 -9.22
C THR A 43 1.05 7.59 -8.79
N TYR A 44 0.63 6.85 -7.75
CA TYR A 44 1.33 5.68 -7.22
C TYR A 44 0.34 4.55 -7.03
N VAL A 45 0.81 3.31 -7.20
CA VAL A 45 -0.02 2.11 -7.06
C VAL A 45 0.67 1.13 -6.11
N LEU A 46 -0.11 0.59 -5.18
CA LEU A 46 0.37 -0.43 -4.24
C LEU A 46 -0.54 -1.65 -4.31
N TYR A 47 0.07 -2.82 -4.55
CA TYR A 47 -0.61 -4.11 -4.43
C TYR A 47 -0.25 -4.70 -3.07
N VAL A 48 -1.27 -5.07 -2.29
CA VAL A 48 -1.07 -5.76 -1.01
C VAL A 48 -1.67 -7.16 -1.12
N ILE A 49 -0.85 -8.17 -0.86
CA ILE A 49 -1.23 -9.57 -0.96
C ILE A 49 -1.21 -10.18 0.44
N GLN A 50 -2.29 -10.88 0.83
CA GLN A 50 -2.33 -11.61 2.08
C GLN A 50 -1.43 -12.84 2.00
N GLY A 51 -0.48 -12.91 2.93
CA GLY A 51 0.39 -14.08 3.07
C GLY A 51 0.09 -14.82 4.36
N GLY A 52 0.97 -15.75 4.73
CA GLY A 52 0.90 -16.49 5.99
C GLY A 52 -0.44 -17.17 6.21
N SER A 53 -1.12 -16.83 7.30
CA SER A 53 -2.44 -17.38 7.64
C SER A 53 -3.59 -16.49 7.21
N GLY A 54 -3.32 -15.33 6.63
CA GLY A 54 -4.34 -14.37 6.24
C GLY A 54 -4.88 -13.56 7.42
N SER A 55 -5.92 -12.78 7.13
CA SER A 55 -6.59 -11.91 8.13
C SER A 55 -5.70 -10.83 8.74
N TYR A 56 -4.63 -10.48 8.06
CA TYR A 56 -3.75 -9.38 8.47
C TYR A 56 -4.28 -8.06 7.96
N ASN A 57 -3.88 -6.99 8.63
CA ASN A 57 -4.29 -5.65 8.25
C ASN A 57 -3.10 -4.71 8.22
N ILE A 58 -3.30 -3.53 7.62
CA ILE A 58 -2.29 -2.48 7.57
C ILE A 58 -2.79 -1.27 8.32
N THR A 59 -1.95 -0.74 9.22
CA THR A 59 -2.15 0.58 9.81
C THR A 59 -1.40 1.58 8.94
N TRP A 60 -2.12 2.57 8.42
CA TRP A 60 -1.56 3.51 7.46
C TRP A 60 -1.01 4.74 8.16
N ASN A 61 0.15 5.22 7.71
CA ASN A 61 0.69 6.50 8.17
C ASN A 61 -0.31 7.63 7.87
N SER A 62 -0.26 8.68 8.68
CA SER A 62 -1.20 9.80 8.56
C SER A 62 -1.13 10.55 7.24
N VAL A 63 -0.07 10.38 6.45
CA VAL A 63 0.00 10.99 5.10
C VAL A 63 -0.97 10.35 4.12
N PHE A 64 -1.46 9.15 4.41
CA PHE A 64 -2.45 8.47 3.58
C PHE A 64 -3.84 8.94 3.99
N LYS A 65 -4.57 9.51 3.03
CA LYS A 65 -5.93 10.01 3.24
C LYS A 65 -6.92 9.14 2.45
N TRP A 66 -8.06 8.84 3.06
CA TRP A 66 -9.00 7.86 2.52
C TRP A 66 -10.39 8.47 2.33
N PRO A 67 -11.22 7.91 1.42
CA PRO A 67 -12.59 8.37 1.25
C PRO A 67 -13.34 8.37 2.59
N GLY A 68 -13.97 9.48 2.91
CA GLY A 68 -14.68 9.63 4.17
C GLY A 68 -13.80 9.64 5.40
N GLY A 69 -12.46 9.66 5.24
CA GLY A 69 -11.52 9.61 6.34
C GLY A 69 -11.35 8.23 6.96
N VAL A 70 -11.85 7.17 6.30
CA VAL A 70 -11.82 5.81 6.82
C VAL A 70 -10.90 4.95 5.97
N ALA A 71 -9.84 4.42 6.59
CA ALA A 71 -8.92 3.50 5.92
C ALA A 71 -9.62 2.19 5.57
N PRO A 72 -9.28 1.57 4.42
CA PRO A 72 -9.92 0.33 4.00
C PRO A 72 -9.47 -0.84 4.86
N THR A 73 -10.35 -1.85 4.95
CA THR A 73 -10.02 -3.15 5.50
C THR A 73 -9.55 -4.04 4.35
N LEU A 74 -8.43 -4.74 4.57
CA LEU A 74 -7.89 -5.65 3.56
C LEU A 74 -8.77 -6.89 3.40
N SER A 75 -8.72 -7.49 2.21
CA SER A 75 -9.26 -8.83 1.98
C SER A 75 -8.51 -9.82 2.88
N THR A 76 -9.22 -10.79 3.45
CA THR A 76 -8.70 -11.59 4.56
C THR A 76 -8.09 -12.93 4.14
N ALA A 77 -8.57 -13.53 3.04
CA ALA A 77 -8.10 -14.85 2.64
C ALA A 77 -6.67 -14.79 2.08
N VAL A 78 -5.89 -15.84 2.36
CA VAL A 78 -4.52 -15.97 1.85
C VAL A 78 -4.51 -15.88 0.33
N GLY A 79 -3.54 -15.15 -0.21
CA GLY A 79 -3.37 -14.97 -1.65
C GLY A 79 -4.24 -13.90 -2.27
N ARG A 80 -5.14 -13.30 -1.52
CA ARG A 80 -5.98 -12.23 -2.04
C ARG A 80 -5.19 -10.95 -2.22
N ARG A 81 -5.47 -10.25 -3.32
CA ARG A 81 -4.77 -9.02 -3.69
C ARG A 81 -5.73 -7.85 -3.62
N ASP A 82 -5.33 -6.83 -2.90
CA ASP A 82 -6.01 -5.54 -2.90
C ASP A 82 -5.13 -4.52 -3.60
N ILE A 83 -5.74 -3.66 -4.41
CA ILE A 83 -5.03 -2.65 -5.19
C ILE A 83 -5.38 -1.28 -4.64
N PHE A 84 -4.35 -0.53 -4.29
CA PHE A 84 -4.47 0.84 -3.79
C PHE A 84 -3.88 1.80 -4.79
N THR A 85 -4.64 2.81 -5.18
CA THR A 85 -4.16 3.87 -6.06
C THR A 85 -4.11 5.17 -5.28
N PHE A 86 -2.96 5.83 -5.33
CA PHE A 86 -2.75 7.07 -4.60
C PHE A 86 -2.40 8.21 -5.54
N ILE A 87 -2.96 9.37 -5.26
CA ILE A 87 -2.55 10.62 -5.90
C ILE A 87 -1.84 11.45 -4.84
N TYR A 88 -0.59 11.78 -5.10
CA TYR A 88 0.24 12.58 -4.19
C TYR A 88 0.28 14.02 -4.65
N ASP A 89 -0.11 14.94 -3.75
CA ASP A 89 -0.16 16.37 -4.06
C ASP A 89 1.07 17.15 -3.60
N GLY A 90 2.07 16.45 -3.09
CA GLY A 90 3.26 17.04 -2.49
C GLY A 90 3.23 17.02 -0.96
N THR A 91 2.09 16.70 -0.35
CA THR A 91 1.94 16.66 1.11
C THR A 91 1.28 15.35 1.55
N ASN A 92 0.17 14.97 0.93
CA ASN A 92 -0.60 13.79 1.31
C ASN A 92 -0.84 12.87 0.13
N PHE A 93 -1.02 11.58 0.43
CA PHE A 93 -1.42 10.56 -0.52
C PHE A 93 -2.92 10.33 -0.39
N TYR A 94 -3.67 10.70 -1.41
CA TYR A 94 -5.12 10.50 -1.44
C TYR A 94 -5.42 9.18 -2.11
N GLY A 95 -5.96 8.24 -1.33
CA GLY A 95 -6.09 6.86 -1.75
C GLY A 95 -7.50 6.47 -2.18
N SER A 96 -7.56 5.56 -3.14
CA SER A 96 -8.73 4.76 -3.45
C SER A 96 -8.30 3.30 -3.51
N TYR A 97 -9.25 2.38 -3.47
CA TYR A 97 -8.89 0.97 -3.39
C TYR A 97 -9.92 0.09 -4.04
N ILE A 98 -9.44 -1.09 -4.49
CA ILE A 98 -10.28 -2.17 -5.01
C ILE A 98 -9.86 -3.43 -4.27
N ASN A 99 -10.82 -4.12 -3.64
CA ASN A 99 -10.55 -5.31 -2.85
C ASN A 99 -10.68 -6.58 -3.68
N ASP A 100 -9.89 -7.60 -3.30
CA ASP A 100 -10.02 -8.98 -3.77
C ASP A 100 -10.02 -9.07 -5.31
N VAL A 101 -8.98 -8.53 -5.91
CA VAL A 101 -8.81 -8.57 -7.36
C VAL A 101 -8.18 -9.92 -7.74
N ARG A 102 -8.92 -10.72 -8.50
CA ARG A 102 -8.46 -12.06 -8.90
C ARG A 102 -9.09 -12.54 -10.22
#